data_4bed466b3042a3d94ed26d215843b378
#
_entry.id   4bed466b3042a3d94ed26d215843b378
#
_cell.length_a   1.000
_cell.length_b   1.000
_cell.length_c   1.000
_cell.angle_alpha   90.00
_cell.angle_beta   90.00
_cell.angle_gamma   90.00
#
_symmetry.space_group_name_H-M   'P 1'
#
loop_
_entity.id
_entity.type
_entity.pdbx_description
1 polymer ?
#
loop_
_entity_poly.entity_id
_entity_poly.type
_entity_poly.pdbx_seq_one_letter_code
_entity_poly.pdbx_strand_id
1 'polypeptide(L)'
;MKIAVIGANGKSGQLLVKEALSRGHDVTAIVRKPSSNSDAKAKVLVKDLFQLTYDDLKPFDVIIDAFGTWTPESLPLHQTSLKHLTDILSGKPNRLLVVGGAGSLYVDPEHTVRLADSPDFPDEFKPLANNMAKALDQLRTCDDVQWTYLSPAIEFIADGARTGHYTIGGEQFLVNSQGKSQISYADYAIAMIDEAEKAQHIKQRFTVVAE
;
A
#
# COMPACT_ATOMS: atom_id res chain seq x y z
N MET A 1 14.13 11.45 5.12
CA MET A 1 12.84 12.01 4.64
C MET A 1 11.85 12.08 5.78
N LYS A 2 10.82 12.90 5.63
CA LYS A 2 9.65 12.93 6.50
C LYS A 2 8.56 12.05 5.90
N ILE A 3 8.17 11.00 6.61
CA ILE A 3 7.21 10.00 6.12
C ILE A 3 5.98 9.98 7.04
N ALA A 4 4.80 10.11 6.47
CA ALA A 4 3.54 9.84 7.16
C ALA A 4 3.05 8.44 6.81
N VAL A 5 2.59 7.67 7.78
CA VAL A 5 1.96 6.36 7.57
C VAL A 5 0.52 6.42 8.08
N ILE A 6 -0.44 6.39 7.17
CA ILE A 6 -1.87 6.33 7.47
C ILE A 6 -2.24 4.87 7.74
N GLY A 7 -3.07 4.61 8.76
CA GLY A 7 -3.38 3.23 9.16
C GLY A 7 -2.25 2.55 9.94
N ALA A 8 -1.38 3.33 10.57
CA ALA A 8 -0.16 2.86 11.26
C ALA A 8 -0.41 1.83 12.37
N ASN A 9 -1.62 1.73 12.93
CA ASN A 9 -1.97 0.70 13.92
C ASN A 9 -2.28 -0.68 13.30
N GLY A 10 -2.47 -0.76 11.98
CA GLY A 10 -2.66 -2.03 11.28
C GLY A 10 -1.39 -2.86 11.22
N LYS A 11 -1.50 -4.18 10.97
CA LYS A 11 -0.34 -5.09 10.91
C LYS A 11 0.72 -4.61 9.89
N SER A 12 0.30 -4.24 8.68
CA SER A 12 1.19 -3.69 7.66
C SER A 12 1.73 -2.32 8.05
N GLY A 13 0.86 -1.43 8.56
CA GLY A 13 1.24 -0.08 8.98
C GLY A 13 2.33 -0.05 10.04
N GLN A 14 2.25 -0.93 11.04
CA GLN A 14 3.27 -1.04 12.09
C GLN A 14 4.64 -1.45 11.53
N LEU A 15 4.67 -2.37 10.56
CA LEU A 15 5.93 -2.81 9.94
C LEU A 15 6.52 -1.73 9.02
N LEU A 16 5.67 -0.97 8.34
CA LEU A 16 6.09 0.20 7.55
C LEU A 16 6.71 1.29 8.44
N VAL A 17 6.08 1.60 9.57
CA VAL A 17 6.64 2.54 10.56
C VAL A 17 7.97 2.03 11.08
N LYS A 18 8.06 0.76 11.48
CA LYS A 18 9.28 0.15 11.99
C LYS A 18 10.41 0.16 10.98
N GLU A 19 10.14 -0.21 9.73
CA GLU A 19 11.16 -0.22 8.67
C GLU A 19 11.64 1.19 8.37
N ALA A 20 10.75 2.18 8.23
CA ALA A 20 11.12 3.57 7.98
C ALA A 20 11.97 4.16 9.13
N LEU A 21 11.60 3.91 10.38
CA LEU A 21 12.38 4.33 11.56
C LEU A 21 13.76 3.67 11.60
N SER A 22 13.86 2.38 11.26
CA SER A 22 15.13 1.65 11.25
C SER A 22 16.13 2.22 10.25
N ARG A 23 15.64 2.87 9.19
CA ARG A 23 16.45 3.58 8.18
C ARG A 23 16.72 5.05 8.52
N GLY A 24 16.29 5.52 9.69
CA GLY A 24 16.57 6.89 10.16
C GLY A 24 15.64 7.96 9.58
N HIS A 25 14.46 7.59 9.07
CA HIS A 25 13.47 8.55 8.62
C HIS A 25 12.73 9.20 9.79
N ASP A 26 12.26 10.44 9.60
CA ASP A 26 11.35 11.13 10.53
C ASP A 26 9.92 10.66 10.24
N VAL A 27 9.38 9.80 11.11
CA VAL A 27 8.12 9.09 10.86
C VAL A 27 7.01 9.63 11.73
N THR A 28 5.85 9.89 11.13
CA THR A 28 4.59 10.21 11.81
C THR A 28 3.55 9.13 11.52
N ALA A 29 3.12 8.46 12.57
CA ALA A 29 2.01 7.51 12.52
C ALA A 29 0.67 8.26 12.56
N ILE A 30 -0.14 8.15 11.52
CA ILE A 30 -1.49 8.72 11.46
C ILE A 30 -2.49 7.63 11.82
N VAL A 31 -3.22 7.84 12.90
CA VAL A 31 -4.08 6.82 13.51
C VAL A 31 -5.41 7.42 13.97
N ARG A 32 -6.49 6.64 13.92
CA ARG A 32 -7.81 7.07 14.44
C ARG A 32 -7.85 7.13 15.97
N LYS A 33 -7.08 6.26 16.62
CA LYS A 33 -6.99 6.19 18.09
C LYS A 33 -5.55 5.85 18.48
N PRO A 34 -5.03 6.37 19.59
CA PRO A 34 -3.75 5.95 20.10
C PRO A 34 -3.70 4.44 20.35
N SER A 35 -2.54 3.83 20.18
CA SER A 35 -2.31 2.42 20.46
C SER A 35 -1.07 2.26 21.33
N SER A 36 -1.11 1.32 22.27
CA SER A 36 0.05 0.92 23.07
C SER A 36 1.13 0.22 22.23
N ASN A 37 0.79 -0.25 21.05
CA ASN A 37 1.71 -0.95 20.14
C ASN A 37 2.43 -0.01 19.15
N SER A 38 2.19 1.32 19.26
CA SER A 38 2.91 2.30 18.45
C SER A 38 4.38 2.34 18.83
N ASP A 39 5.28 2.38 17.84
CA ASP A 39 6.70 2.58 18.12
C ASP A 39 6.91 3.94 18.79
N ALA A 40 7.56 3.94 19.96
CA ALA A 40 7.77 5.15 20.76
C ALA A 40 8.63 6.22 20.07
N LYS A 41 9.34 5.86 19.01
CA LYS A 41 10.16 6.78 18.22
C LYS A 41 9.36 7.50 17.12
N ALA A 42 8.18 7.00 16.76
CA ALA A 42 7.31 7.66 15.80
C ALA A 42 6.53 8.80 16.48
N LYS A 43 6.42 9.93 15.78
CA LYS A 43 5.42 10.95 16.13
C LYS A 43 4.03 10.39 15.87
N VAL A 44 3.02 10.85 16.61
CA VAL A 44 1.64 10.37 16.43
C VAL A 44 0.73 11.54 16.10
N LEU A 45 0.00 11.42 15.00
CA LEU A 45 -1.12 12.30 14.67
C LEU A 45 -2.43 11.50 14.82
N VAL A 46 -3.24 11.85 15.82
CA VAL A 46 -4.55 11.21 16.03
C VAL A 46 -5.58 11.96 15.19
N LYS A 47 -5.92 11.38 14.04
CA LYS A 47 -6.91 11.95 13.11
C LYS A 47 -7.48 10.85 12.21
N ASP A 48 -8.78 10.93 11.92
CA ASP A 48 -9.40 10.05 10.94
C ASP A 48 -8.94 10.41 9.53
N LEU A 49 -8.74 9.40 8.65
CA LEU A 49 -8.29 9.60 7.28
C LEU A 49 -9.18 10.61 6.53
N PHE A 50 -10.50 10.50 6.67
CA PHE A 50 -11.46 11.38 6.00
C PHE A 50 -11.49 12.80 6.54
N GLN A 51 -10.82 13.07 7.67
CA GLN A 51 -10.67 14.42 8.24
C GLN A 51 -9.32 15.05 7.90
N LEU A 52 -8.41 14.30 7.27
CA LEU A 52 -7.12 14.84 6.84
C LEU A 52 -7.32 15.96 5.81
N THR A 53 -6.49 16.97 5.93
CA THR A 53 -6.42 18.09 4.99
C THR A 53 -5.00 18.18 4.42
N TYR A 54 -4.80 19.01 3.39
CA TYR A 54 -3.46 19.25 2.88
C TYR A 54 -2.53 19.85 3.94
N ASP A 55 -3.07 20.70 4.83
CA ASP A 55 -2.26 21.28 5.92
C ASP A 55 -1.68 20.22 6.88
N ASP A 56 -2.38 19.12 7.07
CA ASP A 56 -1.88 17.99 7.85
C ASP A 56 -0.77 17.22 7.11
N LEU A 57 -0.83 17.14 5.78
CA LEU A 57 0.05 16.31 4.97
C LEU A 57 1.21 17.07 4.33
N LYS A 58 1.11 18.37 4.17
CA LYS A 58 2.14 19.21 3.52
C LYS A 58 3.56 19.09 4.10
N PRO A 59 3.77 18.77 5.42
CA PRO A 59 5.12 18.67 5.96
C PRO A 59 5.89 17.41 5.52
N PHE A 60 5.21 16.42 4.90
CA PHE A 60 5.79 15.12 4.57
C PHE A 60 6.26 15.06 3.13
N ASP A 61 7.40 14.41 2.91
CA ASP A 61 7.90 14.11 1.57
C ASP A 61 7.08 12.98 0.94
N VAL A 62 6.75 11.98 1.77
CA VAL A 62 6.04 10.75 1.38
C VAL A 62 4.91 10.47 2.35
N ILE A 63 3.73 10.17 1.81
CA ILE A 63 2.56 9.68 2.53
C ILE A 63 2.34 8.21 2.11
N ILE A 64 2.36 7.30 3.07
CA ILE A 64 2.06 5.88 2.83
C ILE A 64 0.64 5.61 3.32
N ASP A 65 -0.24 5.23 2.40
CA ASP A 65 -1.61 4.81 2.70
C ASP A 65 -1.65 3.30 2.95
N ALA A 66 -1.67 2.92 4.23
CA ALA A 66 -1.89 1.56 4.69
C ALA A 66 -3.30 1.37 5.27
N PHE A 67 -4.26 2.15 4.77
CA PHE A 67 -5.67 1.95 5.10
C PHE A 67 -6.14 0.57 4.64
N GLY A 68 -6.89 -0.12 5.48
CA GLY A 68 -7.48 -1.41 5.16
C GLY A 68 -8.78 -1.64 5.93
N THR A 69 -9.74 -2.28 5.28
CA THR A 69 -11.01 -2.69 5.87
C THR A 69 -11.51 -3.96 5.19
N TRP A 70 -12.30 -4.77 5.92
CA TRP A 70 -12.57 -6.16 5.55
C TRP A 70 -14.07 -6.52 5.62
N THR A 71 -14.91 -5.70 6.27
CA THR A 71 -16.34 -6.03 6.35
C THR A 71 -17.06 -5.60 5.08
N PRO A 72 -18.05 -6.36 4.59
CA PRO A 72 -18.74 -6.06 3.33
C PRO A 72 -19.22 -4.61 3.23
N GLU A 73 -19.77 -4.06 4.33
CA GLU A 73 -20.31 -2.70 4.38
C GLU A 73 -19.22 -1.63 4.24
N SER A 74 -18.00 -1.95 4.65
CA SER A 74 -16.88 -1.02 4.64
C SER A 74 -15.98 -1.13 3.41
N LEU A 75 -16.10 -2.19 2.60
CA LEU A 75 -15.26 -2.37 1.40
C LEU A 75 -15.25 -1.15 0.45
N PRO A 76 -16.37 -0.43 0.22
CA PRO A 76 -16.35 0.77 -0.62
C PRO A 76 -15.42 1.89 -0.10
N LEU A 77 -15.05 1.84 1.18
CA LEU A 77 -14.11 2.81 1.76
C LEU A 77 -12.70 2.71 1.13
N HIS A 78 -12.31 1.57 0.53
CA HIS A 78 -11.07 1.50 -0.24
C HIS A 78 -11.05 2.51 -1.40
N GLN A 79 -12.20 2.72 -2.05
CA GLN A 79 -12.30 3.69 -3.16
C GLN A 79 -12.39 5.13 -2.63
N THR A 80 -13.25 5.37 -1.64
CA THR A 80 -13.52 6.73 -1.14
C THR A 80 -12.36 7.29 -0.33
N SER A 81 -11.63 6.46 0.42
CA SER A 81 -10.43 6.89 1.16
C SER A 81 -9.31 7.30 0.21
N LEU A 82 -9.04 6.48 -0.81
CA LEU A 82 -8.01 6.81 -1.79
C LEU A 82 -8.39 8.04 -2.61
N LYS A 83 -9.67 8.17 -3.00
CA LYS A 83 -10.16 9.39 -3.65
C LYS A 83 -9.94 10.63 -2.79
N HIS A 84 -10.27 10.57 -1.49
CA HIS A 84 -10.04 11.67 -0.57
C HIS A 84 -8.56 12.08 -0.53
N LEU A 85 -7.63 11.11 -0.45
CA LEU A 85 -6.20 11.40 -0.46
C LEU A 85 -5.74 12.01 -1.78
N THR A 86 -6.21 11.49 -2.91
CA THR A 86 -5.87 12.07 -4.22
C THR A 86 -6.43 13.48 -4.39
N ASP A 87 -7.64 13.77 -3.91
CA ASP A 87 -8.23 15.10 -3.98
C ASP A 87 -7.39 16.14 -3.20
N ILE A 88 -6.92 15.80 -1.99
CA ILE A 88 -6.10 16.73 -1.18
C ILE A 88 -4.64 16.82 -1.65
N LEU A 89 -4.14 15.83 -2.40
CA LEU A 89 -2.78 15.81 -2.94
C LEU A 89 -2.71 16.24 -4.41
N SER A 90 -3.84 16.58 -5.03
CA SER A 90 -3.91 17.05 -6.42
C SER A 90 -3.02 18.30 -6.61
N GLY A 91 -2.10 18.23 -7.59
CA GLY A 91 -1.14 19.29 -7.88
C GLY A 91 -0.10 19.55 -6.78
N LYS A 92 0.06 18.64 -5.81
CA LYS A 92 1.02 18.79 -4.72
C LYS A 92 2.31 17.98 -4.96
N PRO A 93 3.44 18.42 -4.40
CA PRO A 93 4.73 17.73 -4.62
C PRO A 93 4.90 16.44 -3.82
N ASN A 94 4.04 16.21 -2.83
CA ASN A 94 4.10 15.05 -1.95
C ASN A 94 3.86 13.75 -2.73
N ARG A 95 4.59 12.70 -2.41
CA ARG A 95 4.35 11.37 -2.98
C ARG A 95 3.32 10.61 -2.17
N LEU A 96 2.41 9.90 -2.85
CA LEU A 96 1.43 9.01 -2.26
C LEU A 96 1.78 7.56 -2.63
N LEU A 97 2.20 6.76 -1.65
CA LEU A 97 2.45 5.34 -1.81
C LEU A 97 1.28 4.55 -1.20
N VAL A 98 0.69 3.64 -1.97
CA VAL A 98 -0.51 2.92 -1.56
C VAL A 98 -0.20 1.45 -1.35
N VAL A 99 -0.58 0.93 -0.18
CA VAL A 99 -0.60 -0.51 0.09
C VAL A 99 -1.74 -1.13 -0.69
N GLY A 100 -1.39 -1.82 -1.77
CA GLY A 100 -2.33 -2.37 -2.72
C GLY A 100 -2.77 -3.80 -2.42
N GLY A 101 -3.52 -4.36 -3.36
CA GLY A 101 -3.96 -5.77 -3.36
C GLY A 101 -3.46 -6.52 -4.59
N ALA A 102 -3.37 -7.86 -4.46
CA ALA A 102 -2.94 -8.73 -5.55
C ALA A 102 -4.02 -8.95 -6.62
N GLY A 103 -5.31 -8.86 -6.24
CA GLY A 103 -6.43 -9.23 -7.12
C GLY A 103 -6.52 -8.47 -8.44
N SER A 104 -5.92 -7.28 -8.53
CA SER A 104 -5.86 -6.48 -9.76
C SER A 104 -4.64 -6.78 -10.64
N LEU A 105 -3.72 -7.66 -10.23
CA LEU A 105 -2.61 -8.12 -11.06
C LEU A 105 -3.14 -8.92 -12.25
N TYR A 106 -2.48 -8.81 -13.39
CA TYR A 106 -2.86 -9.56 -14.59
C TYR A 106 -2.22 -10.94 -14.62
N VAL A 107 -2.96 -11.93 -15.12
CA VAL A 107 -2.47 -13.31 -15.27
C VAL A 107 -2.00 -13.62 -16.69
N ASP A 108 -2.24 -12.70 -17.62
CA ASP A 108 -1.89 -12.81 -19.04
C ASP A 108 -0.96 -11.67 -19.50
N PRO A 109 -0.07 -11.89 -20.48
CA PRO A 109 0.83 -10.88 -21.01
C PRO A 109 0.12 -9.69 -21.67
N GLU A 110 -1.09 -9.92 -22.19
CA GLU A 110 -1.91 -8.93 -22.88
C GLU A 110 -2.63 -7.99 -21.91
N HIS A 111 -2.55 -8.26 -20.59
CA HIS A 111 -3.21 -7.51 -19.51
C HIS A 111 -4.74 -7.43 -19.68
N THR A 112 -5.36 -8.54 -20.06
CA THR A 112 -6.81 -8.62 -20.30
C THR A 112 -7.57 -9.28 -19.15
N VAL A 113 -6.92 -10.20 -18.42
CA VAL A 113 -7.54 -10.97 -17.33
C VAL A 113 -6.86 -10.63 -16.00
N ARG A 114 -7.63 -10.11 -15.06
CA ARG A 114 -7.15 -9.89 -13.69
C ARG A 114 -7.17 -11.19 -12.89
N LEU A 115 -6.30 -11.30 -11.92
CA LEU A 115 -6.25 -12.45 -11.00
C LEU A 115 -7.60 -12.68 -10.31
N ALA A 116 -8.31 -11.61 -9.89
CA ALA A 116 -9.63 -11.70 -9.26
C ALA A 116 -10.72 -12.26 -10.19
N ASP A 117 -10.53 -12.22 -11.51
CA ASP A 117 -11.45 -12.74 -12.52
C ASP A 117 -11.12 -14.18 -12.93
N SER A 118 -10.01 -14.74 -12.40
CA SER A 118 -9.61 -16.12 -12.67
C SER A 118 -10.57 -17.12 -12.02
N PRO A 119 -10.83 -18.28 -12.65
CA PRO A 119 -11.73 -19.30 -12.10
C PRO A 119 -11.33 -19.81 -10.70
N ASP A 120 -10.04 -19.86 -10.44
CA ASP A 120 -9.47 -20.37 -9.19
C ASP A 120 -9.38 -19.31 -8.07
N PHE A 121 -9.78 -18.05 -8.34
CA PHE A 121 -9.76 -17.01 -7.31
C PHE A 121 -10.89 -17.21 -6.31
N PRO A 122 -10.61 -17.28 -4.99
CA PRO A 122 -11.64 -17.57 -4.00
C PRO A 122 -12.75 -16.51 -3.98
N ASP A 123 -14.00 -16.96 -4.06
CA ASP A 123 -15.17 -16.07 -4.13
C ASP A 123 -15.30 -15.13 -2.93
N GLU A 124 -14.88 -15.58 -1.75
CA GLU A 124 -14.89 -14.77 -0.52
C GLU A 124 -14.03 -13.52 -0.59
N PHE A 125 -12.96 -13.52 -1.38
CA PHE A 125 -12.06 -12.37 -1.56
C PHE A 125 -12.41 -11.48 -2.75
N LYS A 126 -13.29 -11.93 -3.66
CA LYS A 126 -13.68 -11.14 -4.84
C LYS A 126 -14.24 -9.75 -4.51
N PRO A 127 -15.14 -9.60 -3.49
CA PRO A 127 -15.65 -8.27 -3.15
C PRO A 127 -14.54 -7.28 -2.73
N LEU A 128 -13.57 -7.74 -1.92
CA LEU A 128 -12.42 -6.93 -1.52
C LEU A 128 -11.55 -6.60 -2.73
N ALA A 129 -11.15 -7.62 -3.49
CA ALA A 129 -10.29 -7.47 -4.67
C ALA A 129 -10.90 -6.49 -5.69
N ASN A 130 -12.20 -6.58 -5.94
CA ASN A 130 -12.91 -5.68 -6.85
C ASN A 130 -12.96 -4.23 -6.36
N ASN A 131 -13.13 -3.99 -5.04
CA ASN A 131 -13.11 -2.63 -4.50
C ASN A 131 -11.70 -2.03 -4.58
N MET A 132 -10.66 -2.80 -4.29
CA MET A 132 -9.28 -2.35 -4.41
C MET A 132 -8.87 -2.14 -5.88
N ALA A 133 -9.34 -2.99 -6.81
CA ALA A 133 -9.11 -2.82 -8.24
C ALA A 133 -9.75 -1.53 -8.77
N LYS A 134 -11.00 -1.25 -8.39
CA LYS A 134 -11.68 0.02 -8.75
C LYS A 134 -10.96 1.23 -8.17
N ALA A 135 -10.44 1.14 -6.95
CA ALA A 135 -9.63 2.20 -6.36
C ALA A 135 -8.35 2.46 -7.17
N LEU A 136 -7.66 1.41 -7.62
CA LEU A 136 -6.50 1.53 -8.51
C LEU A 136 -6.89 2.13 -9.86
N ASP A 137 -8.01 1.71 -10.46
CA ASP A 137 -8.47 2.26 -11.74
C ASP A 137 -8.76 3.77 -11.63
N GLN A 138 -9.36 4.22 -10.52
CA GLN A 138 -9.54 5.65 -10.24
C GLN A 138 -8.20 6.37 -10.04
N LEU A 139 -7.26 5.75 -9.30
CA LEU A 139 -5.92 6.31 -9.08
C LEU A 139 -5.17 6.55 -10.39
N ARG A 140 -5.30 5.65 -11.36
CA ARG A 140 -4.69 5.76 -12.70
C ARG A 140 -5.19 6.97 -13.50
N THR A 141 -6.34 7.53 -13.16
CA THR A 141 -6.85 8.75 -13.80
C THR A 141 -6.32 10.03 -13.17
N CYS A 142 -5.55 9.95 -12.09
CA CYS A 142 -5.00 11.10 -11.37
C CYS A 142 -3.63 11.50 -11.95
N ASP A 143 -3.61 12.34 -12.96
CA ASP A 143 -2.38 12.77 -13.65
C ASP A 143 -1.53 13.78 -12.85
N ASP A 144 -2.13 14.43 -11.88
CA ASP A 144 -1.54 15.51 -11.08
C ASP A 144 -1.13 15.09 -9.66
N VAL A 145 -1.26 13.80 -9.32
CA VAL A 145 -0.80 13.20 -8.07
C VAL A 145 0.44 12.34 -8.33
N GLN A 146 1.46 12.44 -7.46
CA GLN A 146 2.67 11.62 -7.53
C GLN A 146 2.44 10.29 -6.81
N TRP A 147 1.58 9.44 -7.37
CA TRP A 147 1.21 8.17 -6.73
C TRP A 147 2.10 7.00 -7.13
N THR A 148 2.19 6.01 -6.26
CA THR A 148 2.73 4.66 -6.53
C THR A 148 1.82 3.65 -5.84
N TYR A 149 1.49 2.55 -6.51
CA TYR A 149 0.64 1.49 -5.97
C TYR A 149 1.43 0.19 -5.92
N LEU A 150 1.70 -0.33 -4.72
CA LEU A 150 2.43 -1.60 -4.55
C LEU A 150 1.45 -2.74 -4.28
N SER A 151 1.32 -3.64 -5.25
CA SER A 151 0.56 -4.89 -5.09
C SER A 151 1.43 -5.93 -4.39
N PRO A 152 0.94 -6.60 -3.33
CA PRO A 152 1.64 -7.75 -2.76
C PRO A 152 1.54 -8.97 -3.69
N ALA A 153 2.27 -10.02 -3.37
CA ALA A 153 2.03 -11.36 -3.90
C ALA A 153 0.66 -11.90 -3.43
N ILE A 154 0.18 -13.00 -4.05
CA ILE A 154 -1.12 -13.63 -3.71
C ILE A 154 -1.17 -13.99 -2.23
N GLU A 155 -0.14 -14.69 -1.74
CA GLU A 155 0.00 -15.00 -0.32
C GLU A 155 0.74 -13.86 0.38
N PHE A 156 -0.02 -12.97 1.02
CA PHE A 156 0.50 -11.86 1.80
C PHE A 156 0.55 -12.26 3.27
N ILE A 157 1.73 -12.65 3.77
CA ILE A 157 1.92 -13.37 5.03
C ILE A 157 2.23 -12.38 6.16
N ALA A 158 1.26 -12.17 7.05
CA ALA A 158 1.37 -11.16 8.11
C ALA A 158 2.53 -11.42 9.09
N ASP A 159 2.71 -12.67 9.50
CA ASP A 159 3.72 -13.09 10.48
C ASP A 159 4.91 -13.80 9.80
N GLY A 160 5.13 -13.55 8.50
CA GLY A 160 6.24 -14.11 7.73
C GLY A 160 7.59 -13.52 8.13
N ALA A 161 8.65 -14.28 7.89
CA ALA A 161 10.01 -13.86 8.18
C ALA A 161 10.43 -12.63 7.37
N ARG A 162 11.29 -11.79 7.95
CA ARG A 162 12.00 -10.72 7.26
C ARG A 162 13.28 -11.30 6.67
N THR A 163 13.29 -11.55 5.36
CA THR A 163 14.44 -12.09 4.65
C THR A 163 15.32 -11.00 4.04
N GLY A 164 14.72 -9.89 3.64
CA GLY A 164 15.38 -8.80 2.94
C GLY A 164 15.55 -9.05 1.45
N HIS A 165 14.99 -10.15 0.92
CA HIS A 165 15.15 -10.57 -0.48
C HIS A 165 13.78 -10.66 -1.16
N TYR A 166 13.63 -9.93 -2.25
CA TYR A 166 12.42 -9.92 -3.06
C TYR A 166 12.72 -9.57 -4.51
N THR A 167 11.89 -10.08 -5.41
CA THR A 167 11.91 -9.75 -6.84
C THR A 167 10.78 -8.76 -7.15
N ILE A 168 11.09 -7.76 -7.98
CA ILE A 168 10.15 -6.73 -8.44
C ILE A 168 9.56 -7.14 -9.78
N GLY A 169 8.25 -6.93 -9.94
CA GLY A 169 7.53 -7.01 -11.20
C GLY A 169 6.62 -5.80 -11.42
N GLY A 170 5.97 -5.78 -12.58
CA GLY A 170 5.07 -4.70 -12.98
C GLY A 170 3.60 -5.03 -12.77
N GLU A 171 2.86 -5.08 -13.86
CA GLU A 171 1.41 -5.27 -13.90
C GLU A 171 0.96 -6.73 -13.75
N GLN A 172 1.85 -7.70 -14.03
CA GLN A 172 1.54 -9.12 -13.95
C GLN A 172 1.86 -9.70 -12.58
N PHE A 173 1.09 -10.71 -12.18
CA PHE A 173 1.43 -11.46 -10.97
C PHE A 173 2.73 -12.24 -11.17
N LEU A 174 3.47 -12.39 -10.08
CA LEU A 174 4.75 -13.08 -10.09
C LEU A 174 4.71 -14.35 -9.23
N VAL A 175 5.54 -15.30 -9.63
CA VAL A 175 5.95 -16.43 -8.82
C VAL A 175 7.47 -16.43 -8.68
N ASN A 176 7.95 -16.92 -7.55
CA ASN A 176 9.38 -17.11 -7.32
C ASN A 176 9.91 -18.38 -8.01
N SER A 177 11.21 -18.68 -7.83
CA SER A 177 11.86 -19.87 -8.40
C SER A 177 11.23 -21.21 -7.97
N GLN A 178 10.43 -21.20 -6.90
CA GLN A 178 9.68 -22.38 -6.41
C GLN A 178 8.23 -22.44 -6.93
N GLY A 179 7.84 -21.54 -7.82
CA GLY A 179 6.48 -21.45 -8.34
C GLY A 179 5.46 -20.86 -7.36
N LYS A 180 5.91 -20.18 -6.30
CA LYS A 180 5.04 -19.59 -5.27
C LYS A 180 4.94 -18.08 -5.42
N SER A 181 3.72 -17.55 -5.31
CA SER A 181 3.47 -16.12 -5.21
C SER A 181 3.20 -15.76 -3.75
N GLN A 182 4.25 -15.45 -3.01
CA GLN A 182 4.18 -15.14 -1.58
C GLN A 182 5.14 -14.03 -1.19
N ILE A 183 4.76 -13.21 -0.20
CA ILE A 183 5.65 -12.23 0.44
C ILE A 183 5.23 -12.00 1.89
N SER A 184 6.20 -11.82 2.78
CA SER A 184 5.93 -11.40 4.14
C SER A 184 5.56 -9.91 4.19
N TYR A 185 4.77 -9.50 5.19
CA TYR A 185 4.55 -8.08 5.45
C TYR A 185 5.85 -7.34 5.74
N ALA A 186 6.83 -8.03 6.33
CA ALA A 186 8.13 -7.46 6.65
C ALA A 186 8.95 -7.14 5.39
N ASP A 187 9.04 -8.08 4.43
CA ASP A 187 9.75 -7.85 3.17
C ASP A 187 8.98 -6.89 2.25
N TYR A 188 7.65 -6.92 2.28
CA TYR A 188 6.82 -5.93 1.62
C TYR A 188 7.08 -4.51 2.16
N ALA A 189 7.25 -4.35 3.48
CA ALA A 189 7.61 -3.06 4.08
C ALA A 189 8.98 -2.58 3.61
N ILE A 190 9.96 -3.49 3.44
CA ILE A 190 11.27 -3.16 2.84
C ILE A 190 11.06 -2.59 1.43
N ALA A 191 10.31 -3.29 0.58
CA ALA A 191 10.04 -2.87 -0.80
C ALA A 191 9.34 -1.50 -0.88
N MET A 192 8.38 -1.25 0.01
CA MET A 192 7.66 0.02 0.09
C MET A 192 8.59 1.18 0.49
N ILE A 193 9.47 0.96 1.47
CA ILE A 193 10.42 2.01 1.89
C ILE A 193 11.53 2.18 0.85
N ASP A 194 11.97 1.11 0.19
CA ASP A 194 12.88 1.19 -0.97
C ASP A 194 12.29 2.10 -2.06
N GLU A 195 11.01 1.94 -2.39
CA GLU A 195 10.32 2.79 -3.37
C GLU A 195 10.17 4.23 -2.86
N ALA A 196 9.90 4.42 -1.57
CA ALA A 196 9.87 5.76 -0.97
C ALA A 196 11.20 6.50 -1.18
N GLU A 197 12.34 5.79 -1.03
CA GLU A 197 13.70 6.33 -1.20
C GLU A 197 14.11 6.53 -2.66
N LYS A 198 13.78 5.55 -3.53
CA LYS A 198 14.31 5.47 -4.91
C LYS A 198 13.40 6.14 -5.96
N ALA A 199 12.11 6.26 -5.69
CA ALA A 199 11.11 6.89 -6.58
C ALA A 199 11.11 6.33 -8.02
N GLN A 200 11.14 5.01 -8.15
CA GLN A 200 11.28 4.34 -9.45
C GLN A 200 9.94 4.11 -10.17
N HIS A 201 8.82 4.13 -9.41
CA HIS A 201 7.48 3.78 -9.92
C HIS A 201 6.46 4.90 -9.73
N ILE A 202 6.85 6.15 -10.06
CA ILE A 202 5.93 7.29 -9.98
C ILE A 202 4.84 7.14 -11.05
N LYS A 203 3.56 7.27 -10.64
CA LYS A 203 2.36 7.05 -11.46
C LYS A 203 2.30 5.64 -12.06
N GLN A 204 2.77 4.67 -11.30
CA GLN A 204 2.80 3.27 -11.70
C GLN A 204 2.35 2.35 -10.57
N ARG A 205 1.83 1.19 -10.96
CA ARG A 205 1.73 0.03 -10.10
C ARG A 205 2.94 -0.85 -10.33
N PHE A 206 3.47 -1.42 -9.26
CA PHE A 206 4.43 -2.53 -9.31
C PHE A 206 4.04 -3.61 -8.30
N THR A 207 4.67 -4.78 -8.39
CA THR A 207 4.43 -5.91 -7.49
C THR A 207 5.75 -6.49 -7.00
N VAL A 208 5.68 -7.26 -5.92
CA VAL A 208 6.84 -7.92 -5.32
C VAL A 208 6.51 -9.34 -4.88
N VAL A 209 7.49 -10.23 -5.01
CA VAL A 209 7.43 -11.62 -4.54
C VAL A 209 8.71 -11.95 -3.78
N ALA A 210 8.62 -12.73 -2.68
CA ALA A 210 9.80 -13.22 -1.95
C ALA A 210 10.60 -14.21 -2.81
N GLU A 211 11.94 -14.13 -2.72
CA GLU A 211 12.86 -15.06 -3.36
C GLU A 211 12.93 -16.44 -2.68
#